data_720b8caed2cdeeaa683680e758e09e74
#
_entry.id   720b8caed2cdeeaa683680e758e09e74
#
_cell.length_a   1.000
_cell.length_b   1.000
_cell.length_c   1.000
_cell.angle_alpha   90.00
_cell.angle_beta   90.00
_cell.angle_gamma   90.00
#
_symmetry.space_group_name_H-M   'P 1'
#
loop_
_entity.id
_entity.type
_entity.pdbx_description
1 polymer ?
#
loop_
_entity_poly.entity_id
_entity_poly.type
_entity_poly.pdbx_seq_one_letter_code
_entity_poly.pdbx_strand_id
1 'polypeptide(L)'
;MRFEKFEDAIVELNGMVNPQFLKLLADYADKKCVKMGTTKTDSSSTYRTVKCHTLSKTSISDSAHFLNIQNEITKAYSHYKFKFPQIHTATLLQVDLLKYEVGGGYFYHTDDYTVSVEEYGKD
;
A
#
# COMPACT_ATOMS: atom_id res chain seq x y z
N MET A 1 23.90 -2.11 -5.36
CA MET A 1 23.42 -3.16 -4.45
C MET A 1 23.05 -4.39 -5.26
N ARG A 2 23.52 -5.53 -4.83
CA ARG A 2 23.34 -6.78 -5.59
C ARG A 2 22.90 -7.89 -4.63
N PHE A 3 21.92 -8.68 -5.05
CA PHE A 3 21.42 -9.82 -4.29
C PHE A 3 21.66 -11.11 -5.08
N GLU A 4 22.09 -12.15 -4.40
CA GLU A 4 22.23 -13.48 -5.00
C GLU A 4 20.88 -14.17 -5.18
N LYS A 5 19.96 -13.92 -4.23
CA LYS A 5 18.61 -14.46 -4.25
C LYS A 5 17.61 -13.34 -4.07
N PHE A 6 16.45 -13.50 -4.70
CA PHE A 6 15.35 -12.53 -4.54
C PHE A 6 14.94 -12.36 -3.08
N GLU A 7 14.90 -13.46 -2.34
CA GLU A 7 14.51 -13.46 -0.91
C GLU A 7 15.45 -12.63 -0.04
N ASP A 8 16.69 -12.45 -0.46
CA ASP A 8 17.66 -11.65 0.29
C ASP A 8 17.27 -10.18 0.37
N ALA A 9 16.43 -9.73 -0.56
CA ALA A 9 15.92 -8.35 -0.58
C ALA A 9 14.68 -8.15 0.27
N ILE A 10 14.12 -9.21 0.84
CA ILE A 10 12.89 -9.16 1.62
C ILE A 10 13.25 -9.17 3.10
N VAL A 11 12.64 -8.24 3.85
CA VAL A 11 12.80 -8.15 5.30
C VAL A 11 11.41 -8.21 5.93
N GLU A 12 11.26 -9.10 6.90
CA GLU A 12 10.04 -9.23 7.68
C GLU A 12 10.28 -8.68 9.08
N LEU A 13 9.42 -7.76 9.52
CA LEU A 13 9.51 -7.14 10.84
C LEU A 13 8.29 -7.56 11.66
N ASN A 14 8.49 -8.48 12.59
CA ASN A 14 7.42 -9.04 13.41
C ASN A 14 7.20 -8.23 14.68
N GLY A 15 5.94 -8.07 15.08
CA GLY A 15 5.57 -7.44 16.35
C GLY A 15 5.89 -5.95 16.42
N MET A 16 6.13 -5.31 15.29
CA MET A 16 6.54 -3.92 15.26
C MET A 16 5.36 -2.95 15.41
N VAL A 17 4.19 -3.32 14.92
CA VAL A 17 3.02 -2.44 14.92
C VAL A 17 2.14 -2.76 16.13
N ASN A 18 1.72 -1.70 16.84
CA ASN A 18 0.89 -1.83 18.03
C ASN A 18 -0.49 -2.43 17.64
N PRO A 19 -0.95 -3.49 18.32
CA PRO A 19 -2.25 -4.09 18.04
C PRO A 19 -3.43 -3.14 18.17
N GLN A 20 -3.39 -2.18 19.09
CA GLN A 20 -4.45 -1.18 19.23
C GLN A 20 -4.53 -0.27 18.02
N PHE A 21 -3.38 0.12 17.48
CA PHE A 21 -3.33 0.90 16.24
C PHE A 21 -3.96 0.12 15.09
N LEU A 22 -3.64 -1.15 14.96
CA LEU A 22 -4.20 -2.01 13.90
C LEU A 22 -5.71 -2.13 14.03
N LYS A 23 -6.22 -2.29 15.25
CA LYS A 23 -7.66 -2.37 15.49
C LYS A 23 -8.36 -1.08 15.12
N LEU A 24 -7.84 0.06 15.54
CA LEU A 24 -8.40 1.36 15.21
C LEU A 24 -8.44 1.59 13.69
N LEU A 25 -7.35 1.20 13.02
CA LEU A 25 -7.27 1.34 11.57
C LEU A 25 -8.25 0.41 10.87
N ALA A 26 -8.38 -0.83 11.34
CA ALA A 26 -9.35 -1.79 10.79
C ALA A 26 -10.79 -1.29 10.95
N ASP A 27 -11.13 -0.76 12.12
CA ASP A 27 -12.46 -0.21 12.38
C ASP A 27 -12.72 1.00 11.48
N TYR A 28 -11.73 1.84 11.28
CA TYR A 28 -11.83 2.99 10.38
C TYR A 28 -12.03 2.55 8.93
N ALA A 29 -11.25 1.57 8.49
CA ALA A 29 -11.38 1.02 7.14
C ALA A 29 -12.76 0.40 6.92
N ASP A 30 -13.28 -0.29 7.92
CA ASP A 30 -14.60 -0.89 7.85
C ASP A 30 -15.69 0.16 7.62
N LYS A 31 -15.54 1.32 8.24
CA LYS A 31 -16.46 2.45 8.12
C LYS A 31 -16.31 3.18 6.79
N LYS A 32 -15.10 3.34 6.29
CA LYS A 32 -14.78 4.20 5.14
C LYS A 32 -14.73 3.46 3.81
N CYS A 33 -14.38 2.18 3.80
CA CYS A 33 -14.26 1.40 2.57
C CYS A 33 -15.63 0.95 2.09
N VAL A 34 -16.34 1.82 1.41
CA VAL A 34 -17.71 1.57 0.93
C VAL A 34 -17.81 1.58 -0.60
N LYS A 35 -16.80 2.10 -1.29
CA LYS A 35 -16.78 2.18 -2.74
C LYS A 35 -15.90 1.09 -3.32
N MET A 36 -16.34 0.50 -4.44
CA MET A 36 -15.55 -0.47 -5.17
C MET A 36 -14.28 0.15 -5.73
N GLY A 37 -13.16 -0.55 -5.57
CA GLY A 37 -11.90 -0.13 -6.18
C GLY A 37 -11.95 -0.25 -7.69
N THR A 38 -11.21 0.63 -8.36
CA THR A 38 -11.10 0.64 -9.82
C THR A 38 -9.65 0.54 -10.24
N THR A 39 -9.43 0.17 -11.49
CA THR A 39 -8.10 0.14 -12.09
C THR A 39 -8.09 1.03 -13.34
N LYS A 40 -6.92 1.36 -13.84
CA LYS A 40 -6.78 2.14 -15.06
C LYS A 40 -7.26 1.39 -16.29
N THR A 41 -7.11 0.07 -16.30
CA THR A 41 -7.40 -0.77 -17.46
C THR A 41 -8.78 -1.38 -17.42
N ASP A 42 -9.31 -1.57 -16.21
CA ASP A 42 -10.60 -2.22 -16.03
C ASP A 42 -11.21 -1.77 -14.70
N SER A 43 -12.37 -1.13 -14.77
CA SER A 43 -13.13 -0.72 -13.60
C SER A 43 -14.18 -1.76 -13.19
N SER A 44 -14.21 -2.91 -13.86
CA SER A 44 -15.15 -3.97 -13.58
C SER A 44 -14.89 -4.62 -12.23
N SER A 45 -15.95 -4.93 -11.48
CA SER A 45 -15.86 -5.66 -10.23
C SER A 45 -15.35 -7.09 -10.40
N THR A 46 -15.38 -7.64 -11.62
CA THR A 46 -14.83 -8.98 -11.87
C THR A 46 -13.30 -9.00 -11.85
N TYR A 47 -12.65 -7.89 -12.19
CA TYR A 47 -11.20 -7.77 -12.14
C TYR A 47 -10.72 -7.51 -10.72
N ARG A 48 -11.41 -6.65 -10.00
CA ARG A 48 -11.03 -6.26 -8.64
C ARG A 48 -12.29 -6.17 -7.77
N THR A 49 -12.42 -7.13 -6.85
CA THR A 49 -13.58 -7.20 -5.94
C THR A 49 -13.16 -6.76 -4.55
N VAL A 50 -12.92 -5.47 -4.40
CA VAL A 50 -12.44 -4.88 -3.17
C VAL A 50 -13.07 -3.50 -2.98
N LYS A 51 -13.45 -3.19 -1.76
CA LYS A 51 -13.89 -1.83 -1.41
C LYS A 51 -12.68 -1.05 -0.93
N CYS A 52 -12.55 0.19 -1.32
CA CYS A 52 -11.39 0.97 -0.96
C CYS A 52 -11.74 2.41 -0.57
N HIS A 53 -10.82 3.02 0.15
CA HIS A 53 -10.86 4.41 0.54
C HIS A 53 -9.45 4.97 0.54
N THR A 54 -9.22 6.01 -0.25
CA THR A 54 -7.95 6.72 -0.27
C THR A 54 -7.97 7.77 0.83
N LEU A 55 -6.96 7.75 1.71
CA LEU A 55 -6.88 8.71 2.80
C LEU A 55 -6.60 10.12 2.26
N SER A 56 -7.46 11.05 2.60
CA SER A 56 -7.28 12.46 2.26
C SER A 56 -6.29 13.11 3.23
N LYS A 57 -5.37 13.90 2.69
CA LYS A 57 -4.43 14.67 3.53
C LYS A 57 -5.05 15.92 4.13
N THR A 58 -6.24 16.31 3.66
CA THR A 58 -6.91 17.52 4.10
C THR A 58 -8.04 17.25 5.08
N SER A 59 -8.63 16.07 5.10
CA SER A 59 -9.64 15.66 6.06
C SER A 59 -8.98 15.42 7.43
N ILE A 60 -9.60 15.89 8.50
CA ILE A 60 -9.03 15.76 9.85
C ILE A 60 -8.83 14.30 10.24
N SER A 61 -9.85 13.46 10.08
CA SER A 61 -9.76 12.06 10.47
C SER A 61 -8.84 11.25 9.55
N ASP A 62 -8.94 11.45 8.23
CA ASP A 62 -8.08 10.77 7.28
C ASP A 62 -6.61 11.16 7.46
N SER A 63 -6.34 12.45 7.65
CA SER A 63 -4.96 12.93 7.80
C SER A 63 -4.31 12.40 9.07
N ALA A 64 -5.07 12.24 10.15
CA ALA A 64 -4.56 11.64 11.38
C ALA A 64 -4.12 10.20 11.14
N HIS A 65 -4.93 9.41 10.45
CA HIS A 65 -4.57 8.04 10.09
C HIS A 65 -3.40 8.00 9.12
N PHE A 66 -3.37 8.92 8.16
CA PHE A 66 -2.24 9.02 7.23
C PHE A 66 -0.93 9.24 7.97
N LEU A 67 -0.88 10.17 8.91
CA LEU A 67 0.33 10.44 9.70
C LEU A 67 0.75 9.25 10.53
N ASN A 68 -0.19 8.55 11.15
CA ASN A 68 0.12 7.37 11.95
C ASN A 68 0.70 6.24 11.08
N ILE A 69 0.12 6.04 9.91
CA ILE A 69 0.63 5.04 8.96
C ILE A 69 2.01 5.46 8.45
N GLN A 70 2.17 6.73 8.11
CA GLN A 70 3.46 7.26 7.66
C GLN A 70 4.55 7.03 8.70
N ASN A 71 4.25 7.24 9.97
CA ASN A 71 5.19 7.01 11.05
C ASN A 71 5.61 5.53 11.13
N GLU A 72 4.65 4.61 11.01
CA GLU A 72 4.95 3.18 11.04
C GLU A 72 5.77 2.75 9.82
N ILE A 73 5.44 3.26 8.65
CA ILE A 73 6.21 2.97 7.43
C ILE A 73 7.62 3.55 7.53
N THR A 74 7.77 4.74 8.08
CA THR A 74 9.08 5.36 8.27
C THR A 74 9.96 4.52 9.18
N LYS A 75 9.40 3.98 10.27
CA LYS A 75 10.14 3.07 11.15
C LYS A 75 10.58 1.80 10.41
N ALA A 76 9.67 1.18 9.68
CA ALA A 76 9.97 -0.02 8.91
C ALA A 76 11.04 0.26 7.85
N TYR A 77 10.92 1.38 7.14
CA TYR A 77 11.88 1.78 6.13
C TYR A 77 13.27 2.03 6.72
N SER A 78 13.31 2.61 7.92
CA SER A 78 14.58 2.83 8.61
C SER A 78 15.30 1.52 8.93
N HIS A 79 14.56 0.48 9.35
CA HIS A 79 15.13 -0.84 9.54
C HIS A 79 15.67 -1.43 8.25
N TYR A 80 14.91 -1.28 7.16
CA TYR A 80 15.33 -1.77 5.84
C TYR A 80 16.59 -1.04 5.36
N LYS A 81 16.63 0.28 5.52
CA LYS A 81 17.76 1.10 5.11
C LYS A 81 19.01 0.81 5.94
N PHE A 82 18.84 0.48 7.22
CA PHE A 82 19.96 0.07 8.07
C PHE A 82 20.62 -1.20 7.51
N LYS A 83 19.80 -2.15 7.05
CA LYS A 83 20.31 -3.38 6.44
C LYS A 83 20.88 -3.14 5.05
N PHE A 84 20.30 -2.24 4.28
CA PHE A 84 20.69 -1.93 2.91
C PHE A 84 20.94 -0.42 2.76
N PRO A 85 22.09 0.09 3.22
CA PRO A 85 22.33 1.55 3.26
C PRO A 85 22.33 2.25 1.90
N GLN A 86 22.48 1.50 0.81
CA GLN A 86 22.57 2.07 -0.54
C GLN A 86 21.22 2.49 -1.12
N ILE A 87 20.11 2.07 -0.50
CA ILE A 87 18.80 2.43 -1.04
C ILE A 87 18.50 3.90 -0.82
N HIS A 88 17.74 4.48 -1.74
CA HIS A 88 17.34 5.88 -1.64
C HIS A 88 16.16 6.05 -0.69
N THR A 89 16.05 7.24 -0.10
CA THR A 89 14.90 7.59 0.71
C THR A 89 13.68 7.76 -0.20
N ALA A 90 12.55 7.23 0.25
CA ALA A 90 11.28 7.33 -0.46
C ALA A 90 10.30 8.21 0.32
N THR A 91 9.37 8.83 -0.40
CA THR A 91 8.30 9.62 0.19
C THR A 91 6.98 8.90 0.00
N LEU A 92 6.20 8.81 1.09
CA LEU A 92 4.87 8.24 1.01
C LEU A 92 3.92 9.26 0.38
N LEU A 93 3.38 8.94 -0.79
CA LEU A 93 2.51 9.84 -1.54
C LEU A 93 1.04 9.60 -1.25
N GLN A 94 0.64 8.36 -1.11
CA GLN A 94 -0.76 7.99 -1.01
C GLN A 94 -0.93 6.72 -0.19
N VAL A 95 -2.01 6.66 0.56
CA VAL A 95 -2.41 5.45 1.29
C VAL A 95 -3.84 5.10 0.92
N ASP A 96 -4.02 3.88 0.45
CA ASP A 96 -5.33 3.32 0.17
C ASP A 96 -5.65 2.26 1.21
N LEU A 97 -6.81 2.36 1.81
CA LEU A 97 -7.35 1.30 2.67
C LEU A 97 -8.18 0.38 1.79
N LEU A 98 -7.89 -0.91 1.86
CA LEU A 98 -8.57 -1.92 1.05
C LEU A 98 -9.31 -2.88 1.96
N LYS A 99 -10.60 -3.10 1.65
CA LYS A 99 -11.43 -4.04 2.39
C LYS A 99 -11.86 -5.15 1.45
N TYR A 100 -11.38 -6.36 1.72
CA TYR A 100 -11.77 -7.56 0.99
C TYR A 100 -12.82 -8.31 1.79
N GLU A 101 -13.98 -8.53 1.16
CA GLU A 101 -14.99 -9.40 1.72
C GLU A 101 -14.64 -10.86 1.43
N VAL A 102 -15.29 -11.79 2.13
CA VAL A 102 -15.11 -13.22 1.86
C VAL A 102 -15.47 -13.48 0.40
N GLY A 103 -14.55 -14.13 -0.32
CA GLY A 103 -14.72 -14.38 -1.76
C GLY A 103 -14.26 -13.25 -2.65
N GLY A 104 -13.88 -12.10 -2.07
CA GLY A 104 -13.31 -10.99 -2.83
C GLY A 104 -11.86 -11.24 -3.19
N GLY A 105 -11.38 -10.55 -4.21
CA GLY A 105 -10.00 -10.70 -4.64
C GLY A 105 -9.59 -9.71 -5.70
N TYR A 106 -8.39 -9.91 -6.18
CA TYR A 106 -7.79 -9.14 -7.25
C TYR A 106 -7.01 -10.11 -8.13
N PHE A 107 -7.19 -10.03 -9.44
CA PHE A 107 -6.45 -10.88 -10.36
C PHE A 107 -4.96 -10.57 -10.28
N TYR A 108 -4.14 -11.53 -10.70
CA TYR A 108 -2.71 -11.32 -10.81
C TYR A 108 -2.43 -10.08 -11.65
N HIS A 109 -1.56 -9.23 -11.14
CA HIS A 109 -1.25 -7.95 -11.78
C HIS A 109 0.12 -7.48 -11.31
N THR A 110 0.62 -6.44 -11.95
CA THR A 110 1.75 -5.66 -11.45
C THR A 110 1.26 -4.25 -11.17
N ASP A 111 1.85 -3.59 -10.20
CA ASP A 111 1.54 -2.19 -9.90
C ASP A 111 2.16 -1.26 -10.95
N ASP A 112 3.05 -1.81 -11.74
CA ASP A 112 3.73 -1.14 -12.83
C ASP A 112 2.93 -1.39 -14.11
N TYR A 113 2.07 -0.46 -14.46
CA TYR A 113 1.08 -0.64 -15.49
C TYR A 113 1.62 -0.57 -16.90
N THR A 114 0.85 -1.19 -17.82
CA THR A 114 1.06 -1.10 -19.26
C THR A 114 1.12 0.34 -19.77
N VAL A 115 0.46 1.28 -19.12
CA VAL A 115 0.56 2.70 -19.43
C VAL A 115 2.00 3.16 -19.41
N SER A 116 2.73 2.79 -18.37
CA SER A 116 4.15 3.11 -18.25
C SER A 116 4.96 2.44 -19.36
N VAL A 117 4.64 1.21 -19.68
CA VAL A 117 5.30 0.48 -20.78
C VAL A 117 5.05 1.16 -22.11
N GLU A 118 3.82 1.61 -22.38
CA GLU A 118 3.49 2.31 -23.61
C GLU A 118 4.24 3.63 -23.72
N GLU A 119 4.35 4.38 -22.63
CA GLU A 119 5.08 5.64 -22.61
C GLU A 119 6.56 5.43 -22.92
N TYR A 120 7.16 4.43 -22.29
CA TYR A 120 8.56 4.12 -22.52
C TYR A 120 8.79 3.46 -23.87
N GLY A 121 7.83 2.67 -24.34
CA GLY A 121 7.92 2.00 -25.61
C GLY A 121 7.84 2.91 -26.81
N LYS A 122 7.41 4.16 -26.64
CA LYS A 122 7.34 5.17 -27.70
C LYS A 122 8.67 5.89 -27.94
N ASP A 123 9.56 5.75 -27.00
CA ASP A 123 10.88 6.31 -27.09
C ASP A 123 11.83 5.38 -27.83
#